data_b28b424459e8672a6ca0b8f653303262
#
_entry.id   b28b424459e8672a6ca0b8f653303262
#
_cell.length_a   1.000
_cell.length_b   1.000
_cell.length_c   1.000
_cell.angle_alpha   90.00
_cell.angle_beta   90.00
_cell.angle_gamma   90.00
#
_symmetry.space_group_name_H-M   'P 1'
#
loop_
_entity.id
_entity.type
_entity.pdbx_description
1 polymer ?
#
loop_
_entity_poly.entity_id
_entity_poly.type
_entity_poly.pdbx_seq_one_letter_code
_entity_poly.pdbx_strand_id
1 'polypeptide(L)'
;MKIIKKPGKSKNVIVGVAISKKYYQNWERYISKNWKIYCDRFDLGLIIFDDFLDNSENRKKANWHKLLVGKKINESKLSKDIKNICYLDVDILINTFGAPNIFDVHKNDKITVVHQYKNMPYDYMETGKRISMFRHLFYSKKYPLDSSIFMTPKQIAKFHNFKNAEIMQNYFCSGLFIFNHKIYSKFLEKIYKKYDKKFISLTGGDEPIMNYEFQKTEYLNWIDYKYQAIWAYEMANKFPFLYDYGKRNKKLQSECVTSSLMSNYFLHFCGSWHESSM
;
A
#
# COMPACT_ATOMS: atom_id res chain seq x y z
N MET A 1 3.78 -17.72 8.48
CA MET A 1 4.93 -16.82 8.19
C MET A 1 5.97 -17.59 7.40
N LYS A 2 6.26 -17.15 6.19
CA LYS A 2 7.29 -17.75 5.31
C LYS A 2 8.46 -16.79 5.18
N ILE A 3 9.64 -17.25 5.51
CA ILE A 3 10.91 -16.51 5.33
C ILE A 3 11.42 -16.88 3.94
N ILE A 4 11.28 -15.97 2.99
CA ILE A 4 11.74 -16.16 1.61
C ILE A 4 13.24 -15.85 1.51
N LYS A 5 13.70 -14.82 2.24
CA LYS A 5 15.09 -14.43 2.38
C LYS A 5 15.32 -13.87 3.78
N LYS A 6 16.40 -14.27 4.44
CA LYS A 6 16.81 -13.66 5.71
C LYS A 6 17.36 -12.25 5.47
N PRO A 7 17.20 -11.31 6.40
CA PRO A 7 17.83 -10.00 6.29
C PRO A 7 19.35 -10.14 6.36
N GLY A 8 20.06 -9.32 5.61
CA GLY A 8 21.50 -9.24 5.65
C GLY A 8 22.02 -8.27 6.72
N LYS A 9 23.19 -7.68 6.50
CA LYS A 9 23.85 -6.78 7.46
C LYS A 9 23.03 -5.53 7.78
N SER A 10 22.20 -5.05 6.84
CA SER A 10 21.31 -3.87 7.03
C SER A 10 20.25 -4.10 8.10
N LYS A 11 19.89 -5.35 8.38
CA LYS A 11 18.78 -5.75 9.27
C LYS A 11 17.42 -5.17 8.83
N ASN A 12 17.27 -4.84 7.57
CA ASN A 12 16.05 -4.31 6.98
C ASN A 12 15.30 -5.42 6.23
N VAL A 13 13.97 -5.40 6.28
CA VAL A 13 13.15 -6.45 5.68
C VAL A 13 11.92 -5.88 4.99
N ILE A 14 11.61 -6.43 3.82
CA ILE A 14 10.30 -6.25 3.17
C ILE A 14 9.35 -7.31 3.71
N VAL A 15 8.15 -6.89 4.11
CA VAL A 15 7.13 -7.78 4.66
C VAL A 15 5.81 -7.57 3.91
N GLY A 16 5.22 -8.66 3.42
CA GLY A 16 3.89 -8.67 2.83
C GLY A 16 2.92 -9.57 3.61
N VAL A 17 1.62 -9.29 3.45
CA VAL A 17 0.52 -10.11 4.00
C VAL A 17 -0.35 -10.60 2.85
N ALA A 18 -0.33 -11.90 2.58
CA ALA A 18 -1.02 -12.58 1.48
C ALA A 18 -2.01 -13.63 2.02
N ILE A 19 -2.96 -13.19 2.86
CA ILE A 19 -3.95 -14.08 3.51
C ILE A 19 -4.89 -14.67 2.47
N SER A 20 -5.00 -15.96 2.43
CA SER A 20 -5.67 -16.91 1.55
C SER A 20 -4.79 -17.45 0.44
N LYS A 21 -5.09 -18.69 0.03
CA LYS A 21 -4.38 -19.39 -1.06
C LYS A 21 -4.35 -18.56 -2.35
N LYS A 22 -5.45 -17.90 -2.70
CA LYS A 22 -5.57 -17.08 -3.92
C LYS A 22 -4.58 -15.90 -3.92
N TYR A 23 -4.54 -15.12 -2.82
CA TYR A 23 -3.64 -13.95 -2.73
C TYR A 23 -2.18 -14.37 -2.69
N TYR A 24 -1.86 -15.47 -1.98
CA TYR A 24 -0.49 -16.00 -1.96
C TYR A 24 -0.05 -16.48 -3.35
N GLN A 25 -0.90 -17.23 -4.07
CA GLN A 25 -0.59 -17.72 -5.42
C GLN A 25 -0.43 -16.57 -6.43
N ASN A 26 -1.27 -15.52 -6.34
CA ASN A 26 -1.12 -14.34 -7.19
C ASN A 26 0.22 -13.63 -6.92
N TRP A 27 0.55 -13.41 -5.64
CA TRP A 27 1.85 -12.84 -5.28
C TRP A 27 3.01 -13.71 -5.78
N GLU A 28 2.95 -15.02 -5.57
CA GLU A 28 3.99 -15.95 -5.99
C GLU A 28 4.20 -15.93 -7.51
N ARG A 29 3.10 -15.91 -8.26
CA ARG A 29 3.12 -15.94 -9.73
C ARG A 29 3.59 -14.64 -10.36
N TYR A 30 3.12 -13.49 -9.87
CA TYR A 30 3.29 -12.22 -10.56
C TYR A 30 4.29 -11.26 -9.90
N ILE A 31 4.50 -11.36 -8.60
CA ILE A 31 5.21 -10.36 -7.81
C ILE A 31 6.49 -10.89 -7.19
N SER A 32 6.52 -12.14 -6.72
CA SER A 32 7.59 -12.67 -5.85
C SER A 32 8.99 -12.57 -6.47
N LYS A 33 9.13 -12.87 -7.76
CA LYS A 33 10.42 -12.77 -8.47
C LYS A 33 10.93 -11.33 -8.50
N ASN A 34 10.03 -10.38 -8.74
CA ASN A 34 10.35 -8.95 -8.76
C ASN A 34 10.87 -8.47 -7.38
N TRP A 35 10.18 -8.83 -6.29
CA TRP A 35 10.63 -8.47 -4.95
C TRP A 35 11.94 -9.15 -4.56
N LYS A 36 12.15 -10.42 -4.95
CA LYS A 36 13.42 -11.12 -4.71
C LYS A 36 14.60 -10.40 -5.35
N ILE A 37 14.49 -10.01 -6.62
CA ILE A 37 15.54 -9.26 -7.34
C ILE A 37 15.88 -7.96 -6.59
N TYR A 38 14.87 -7.21 -6.15
CA TYR A 38 15.09 -5.97 -5.39
C TYR A 38 15.74 -6.23 -4.03
N CYS A 39 15.27 -7.25 -3.30
CA CYS A 39 15.86 -7.64 -2.02
C CYS A 39 17.31 -8.13 -2.16
N ASP A 40 17.65 -8.81 -3.26
CA ASP A 40 19.02 -9.25 -3.53
C ASP A 40 19.95 -8.07 -3.80
N ARG A 41 19.48 -7.10 -4.58
CA ARG A 41 20.24 -5.89 -4.92
C ARG A 41 20.67 -5.09 -3.68
N PHE A 42 19.83 -5.03 -2.64
CA PHE A 42 20.05 -4.19 -1.46
C PHE A 42 20.27 -4.97 -0.16
N ASP A 43 20.54 -6.27 -0.26
CA ASP A 43 20.76 -7.15 0.90
C ASP A 43 19.63 -7.08 1.95
N LEU A 44 18.37 -7.01 1.46
CA LEU A 44 17.17 -6.94 2.29
C LEU A 44 16.65 -8.35 2.58
N GLY A 45 16.00 -8.52 3.73
CA GLY A 45 15.16 -9.69 3.99
C GLY A 45 13.83 -9.61 3.27
N LEU A 46 13.17 -10.77 3.09
CA LEU A 46 11.85 -10.89 2.52
C LEU A 46 11.01 -11.91 3.30
N ILE A 47 9.89 -11.46 3.85
CA ILE A 47 8.98 -12.27 4.66
C ILE A 47 7.55 -12.09 4.16
N ILE A 48 6.82 -13.22 4.03
CA ILE A 48 5.40 -13.21 3.69
C ILE A 48 4.59 -13.90 4.80
N PHE A 49 3.58 -13.23 5.27
CA PHE A 49 2.54 -13.82 6.09
C PHE A 49 1.41 -14.30 5.19
N ASP A 50 1.17 -15.60 5.17
CA ASP A 50 0.19 -16.29 4.32
C ASP A 50 -1.06 -16.74 5.08
N ASP A 51 -1.13 -16.43 6.37
CA ASP A 51 -2.24 -16.71 7.25
C ASP A 51 -2.56 -15.50 8.15
N PHE A 52 -3.71 -15.56 8.82
CA PHE A 52 -4.12 -14.52 9.77
C PHE A 52 -3.13 -14.38 10.93
N LEU A 53 -2.80 -13.14 11.27
CA LEU A 53 -1.90 -12.81 12.38
C LEU A 53 -2.65 -12.70 13.71
N ASP A 54 -3.96 -12.62 13.66
CA ASP A 54 -4.89 -12.69 14.80
C ASP A 54 -5.87 -13.85 14.52
N ASN A 55 -5.87 -14.84 15.39
CA ASN A 55 -6.74 -16.04 15.29
C ASN A 55 -7.94 -15.98 16.23
N SER A 56 -8.18 -14.82 16.88
CA SER A 56 -9.34 -14.64 17.75
C SER A 56 -10.64 -14.55 16.95
N GLU A 57 -11.77 -14.78 17.61
CA GLU A 57 -13.11 -14.59 17.02
C GLU A 57 -13.36 -13.12 16.61
N ASN A 58 -12.66 -12.19 17.24
CA ASN A 58 -12.72 -10.75 16.96
C ASN A 58 -11.74 -10.28 15.89
N ARG A 59 -11.09 -11.21 15.18
CA ARG A 59 -10.15 -10.86 14.10
C ARG A 59 -10.80 -9.97 13.05
N LYS A 60 -10.01 -9.03 12.54
CA LYS A 60 -10.40 -8.13 11.47
C LYS A 60 -10.17 -8.73 10.08
N LYS A 61 -10.64 -8.03 9.04
CA LYS A 61 -10.38 -8.39 7.63
C LYS A 61 -8.87 -8.43 7.35
N ALA A 62 -8.48 -9.11 6.29
CA ALA A 62 -7.07 -9.36 5.91
C ALA A 62 -6.22 -8.08 5.84
N ASN A 63 -6.75 -6.99 5.29
CA ASN A 63 -6.06 -5.71 5.16
C ASN A 63 -5.63 -5.06 6.49
N TRP A 64 -6.31 -5.36 7.61
CA TRP A 64 -5.93 -4.87 8.93
C TRP A 64 -4.69 -5.56 9.52
N HIS A 65 -4.34 -6.76 9.04
CA HIS A 65 -3.27 -7.55 9.62
C HIS A 65 -1.88 -6.94 9.40
N LYS A 66 -1.74 -6.00 8.46
CA LYS A 66 -0.51 -5.19 8.31
C LYS A 66 -0.10 -4.49 9.61
N LEU A 67 -1.05 -4.11 10.45
CA LEU A 67 -0.81 -3.49 11.75
C LEU A 67 -0.22 -4.45 12.80
N LEU A 68 -0.27 -5.76 12.55
CA LEU A 68 0.24 -6.79 13.46
C LEU A 68 1.59 -7.38 13.04
N VAL A 69 2.11 -7.03 11.85
CA VAL A 69 3.35 -7.63 11.35
C VAL A 69 4.54 -7.38 12.29
N GLY A 70 4.66 -6.17 12.84
CA GLY A 70 5.72 -5.83 13.78
C GLY A 70 5.64 -6.64 15.07
N LYS A 71 4.44 -6.84 15.61
CA LYS A 71 4.21 -7.71 16.77
C LYS A 71 4.66 -9.15 16.48
N LYS A 72 4.25 -9.72 15.34
CA LYS A 72 4.61 -11.09 14.96
C LYS A 72 6.11 -11.27 14.74
N ILE A 73 6.78 -10.26 14.20
CA ILE A 73 8.24 -10.27 14.12
C ILE A 73 8.87 -10.23 15.52
N ASN A 74 8.36 -9.39 16.44
CA ASN A 74 8.86 -9.31 17.82
C ASN A 74 8.70 -10.63 18.59
N GLU A 75 7.63 -11.38 18.34
CA GLU A 75 7.36 -12.68 18.92
C GLU A 75 8.20 -13.82 18.29
N SER A 76 8.89 -13.56 17.19
CA SER A 76 9.66 -14.54 16.45
C SER A 76 11.14 -14.55 16.82
N LYS A 77 11.86 -15.62 16.49
CA LYS A 77 13.32 -15.72 16.63
C LYS A 77 14.06 -14.68 15.79
N LEU A 78 13.42 -14.10 14.77
CA LEU A 78 14.02 -13.09 13.88
C LEU A 78 14.09 -11.68 14.49
N SER A 79 13.45 -11.45 15.64
CA SER A 79 13.38 -10.11 16.26
C SER A 79 14.74 -9.45 16.46
N LYS A 80 15.80 -10.21 16.70
CA LYS A 80 17.19 -9.73 16.89
C LYS A 80 17.87 -9.36 15.58
N ASP A 81 17.44 -9.98 14.49
CA ASP A 81 18.07 -9.86 13.17
C ASP A 81 17.39 -8.78 12.30
N ILE A 82 16.25 -8.24 12.78
CA ILE A 82 15.49 -7.22 12.07
C ILE A 82 15.53 -5.90 12.86
N LYS A 83 15.68 -4.80 12.15
CA LYS A 83 15.62 -3.43 12.68
C LYS A 83 14.39 -2.71 12.13
N ASN A 84 14.32 -2.58 10.81
CA ASN A 84 13.25 -1.86 10.15
C ASN A 84 12.45 -2.81 9.25
N ILE A 85 11.15 -2.60 9.22
CA ILE A 85 10.20 -3.29 8.36
C ILE A 85 9.67 -2.29 7.33
N CYS A 86 9.77 -2.62 6.05
CA CYS A 86 8.99 -2.02 4.99
C CYS A 86 7.82 -2.97 4.70
N TYR A 87 6.62 -2.58 5.12
CA TYR A 87 5.40 -3.27 4.72
C TYR A 87 5.06 -2.92 3.28
N LEU A 88 4.75 -3.92 2.46
CA LEU A 88 4.24 -3.77 1.10
C LEU A 88 2.99 -4.63 0.91
N ASP A 89 1.93 -4.05 0.33
CA ASP A 89 0.81 -4.83 -0.19
C ASP A 89 1.30 -5.72 -1.34
N VAL A 90 0.75 -6.93 -1.42
CA VAL A 90 1.23 -7.99 -2.33
C VAL A 90 0.88 -7.78 -3.81
N ASP A 91 0.33 -6.64 -4.14
CA ASP A 91 0.03 -6.16 -5.49
C ASP A 91 0.86 -4.92 -5.88
N ILE A 92 2.06 -4.79 -5.32
CA ILE A 92 3.03 -3.75 -5.67
C ILE A 92 4.16 -4.35 -6.51
N LEU A 93 4.42 -3.79 -7.70
CA LEU A 93 5.63 -4.03 -8.48
C LEU A 93 6.71 -3.00 -8.16
N ILE A 94 7.96 -3.43 -8.17
CA ILE A 94 9.13 -2.60 -7.93
C ILE A 94 9.90 -2.43 -9.24
N ASN A 95 10.30 -1.22 -9.58
CA ASN A 95 11.27 -0.95 -10.64
C ASN A 95 12.66 -1.42 -10.17
N THR A 96 12.98 -2.67 -10.41
CA THR A 96 14.21 -3.31 -9.91
C THR A 96 15.49 -2.71 -10.49
N PHE A 97 15.40 -1.95 -11.59
CA PHE A 97 16.54 -1.26 -12.21
C PHE A 97 16.72 0.15 -11.66
N GLY A 98 15.63 0.92 -11.57
CA GLY A 98 15.67 2.36 -11.26
C GLY A 98 15.35 2.71 -9.81
N ALA A 99 14.66 1.86 -9.06
CA ALA A 99 14.31 2.17 -7.69
C ALA A 99 15.55 2.18 -6.78
N PRO A 100 15.78 3.25 -6.00
CA PRO A 100 16.82 3.25 -4.96
C PRO A 100 16.41 2.34 -3.80
N ASN A 101 17.34 2.13 -2.84
CA ASN A 101 16.99 1.44 -1.61
C ASN A 101 15.97 2.26 -0.80
N ILE A 102 14.78 1.72 -0.61
CA ILE A 102 13.69 2.43 0.08
C ILE A 102 14.03 2.78 1.54
N PHE A 103 14.96 2.08 2.14
CA PHE A 103 15.37 2.36 3.51
C PHE A 103 16.30 3.57 3.61
N ASP A 104 16.88 4.07 2.49
CA ASP A 104 17.73 5.27 2.50
C ASP A 104 16.91 6.56 2.77
N VAL A 105 15.61 6.54 2.47
CA VAL A 105 14.69 7.65 2.77
C VAL A 105 13.94 7.49 4.09
N HIS A 106 14.18 6.39 4.81
CA HIS A 106 13.56 6.12 6.10
C HIS A 106 14.31 6.76 7.26
N LYS A 107 13.59 7.40 8.18
CA LYS A 107 14.10 7.88 9.46
C LYS A 107 13.72 6.89 10.57
N ASN A 108 14.73 6.35 11.27
CA ASN A 108 14.53 5.27 12.25
C ASN A 108 13.57 5.62 13.41
N ASP A 109 13.46 6.89 13.76
CA ASP A 109 12.59 7.45 14.81
C ASP A 109 11.22 7.88 14.26
N LYS A 110 10.88 7.52 13.02
CA LYS A 110 9.63 7.89 12.35
C LYS A 110 8.95 6.66 11.74
N ILE A 111 7.69 6.84 11.34
CA ILE A 111 6.99 5.97 10.40
C ILE A 111 7.01 6.66 9.05
N THR A 112 7.62 6.04 8.06
CA THR A 112 7.71 6.58 6.71
C THR A 112 6.49 6.16 5.89
N VAL A 113 5.82 7.12 5.25
CA VAL A 113 4.64 6.93 4.40
C VAL A 113 4.76 7.76 3.12
N VAL A 114 4.03 7.38 2.08
CA VAL A 114 4.10 8.02 0.76
C VAL A 114 2.98 9.04 0.58
N HIS A 115 3.31 10.22 0.05
CA HIS A 115 2.31 11.23 -0.32
C HIS A 115 1.33 10.70 -1.36
N GLN A 116 0.00 10.78 -1.06
CA GLN A 116 -1.09 10.41 -1.98
C GLN A 116 -2.14 11.52 -2.13
N TYR A 117 -1.88 12.70 -1.60
CA TYR A 117 -2.76 13.86 -1.71
C TYR A 117 -1.97 15.12 -2.06
N LYS A 118 -1.14 15.63 -1.14
CA LYS A 118 -0.18 16.69 -1.44
C LYS A 118 1.07 16.10 -2.12
N ASN A 119 1.74 16.90 -2.94
CA ASN A 119 2.96 16.51 -3.64
C ASN A 119 2.81 15.29 -4.57
N MET A 120 1.59 15.05 -5.07
CA MET A 120 1.37 14.16 -6.20
C MET A 120 1.63 14.88 -7.53
N PRO A 121 1.98 14.15 -8.61
CA PRO A 121 2.12 14.75 -9.94
C PRO A 121 0.77 15.08 -10.60
N TYR A 122 -0.35 14.73 -9.96
CA TYR A 122 -1.71 14.93 -10.45
C TYR A 122 -2.58 15.64 -9.42
N ASP A 123 -3.60 16.37 -9.89
CA ASP A 123 -4.68 16.79 -9.01
C ASP A 123 -5.49 15.58 -8.54
N TYR A 124 -5.60 15.43 -7.23
CA TYR A 124 -6.24 14.27 -6.60
C TYR A 124 -7.73 14.17 -6.95
N MET A 125 -8.46 15.30 -6.88
CA MET A 125 -9.91 15.31 -7.12
C MET A 125 -10.24 15.13 -8.60
N GLU A 126 -9.49 15.77 -9.49
CA GLU A 126 -9.66 15.61 -10.94
C GLU A 126 -9.31 14.19 -11.39
N THR A 127 -8.28 13.58 -10.80
CA THR A 127 -7.93 12.16 -11.04
C THR A 127 -9.08 11.25 -10.62
N GLY A 128 -9.68 11.50 -9.45
CA GLY A 128 -10.83 10.74 -8.97
C GLY A 128 -12.04 10.83 -9.89
N LYS A 129 -12.38 12.04 -10.37
CA LYS A 129 -13.44 12.26 -11.34
C LYS A 129 -13.18 11.50 -12.64
N ARG A 130 -11.97 11.56 -13.19
CA ARG A 130 -11.59 10.84 -14.43
C ARG A 130 -11.76 9.34 -14.27
N ILE A 131 -11.25 8.75 -13.17
CA ILE A 131 -11.40 7.31 -12.89
C ILE A 131 -12.87 6.93 -12.82
N SER A 132 -13.69 7.68 -12.07
CA SER A 132 -15.13 7.43 -11.93
C SER A 132 -15.84 7.51 -13.28
N MET A 133 -15.59 8.55 -14.05
CA MET A 133 -16.17 8.75 -15.37
C MET A 133 -15.79 7.63 -16.35
N PHE A 134 -14.52 7.29 -16.47
CA PHE A 134 -14.08 6.26 -17.40
C PHE A 134 -14.59 4.87 -17.01
N ARG A 135 -14.57 4.52 -15.72
CA ARG A 135 -15.14 3.24 -15.26
C ARG A 135 -16.65 3.18 -15.48
N HIS A 136 -17.37 4.28 -15.28
CA HIS A 136 -18.79 4.37 -15.57
C HIS A 136 -19.08 4.20 -17.07
N LEU A 137 -18.34 4.88 -17.94
CA LEU A 137 -18.52 4.82 -19.40
C LEU A 137 -18.17 3.46 -19.99
N PHE A 138 -17.02 2.91 -19.61
CA PHE A 138 -16.43 1.77 -20.32
C PHE A 138 -16.59 0.42 -19.58
N TYR A 139 -16.83 0.42 -18.26
CA TYR A 139 -16.93 -0.83 -17.50
C TYR A 139 -18.34 -1.12 -17.03
N SER A 140 -18.96 -0.22 -16.28
CA SER A 140 -20.32 -0.42 -15.75
C SER A 140 -20.96 0.89 -15.30
N LYS A 141 -22.22 1.08 -15.64
CA LYS A 141 -23.04 2.20 -15.16
C LYS A 141 -23.26 2.23 -13.63
N LYS A 142 -22.83 1.17 -12.93
CA LYS A 142 -22.86 1.14 -11.44
C LYS A 142 -21.76 1.98 -10.81
N TYR A 143 -20.67 2.31 -11.53
CA TYR A 143 -19.66 3.23 -11.01
C TYR A 143 -20.25 4.64 -10.89
N PRO A 144 -20.05 5.34 -9.75
CA PRO A 144 -20.55 6.70 -9.56
C PRO A 144 -19.88 7.68 -10.54
N LEU A 145 -20.63 8.68 -11.00
CA LEU A 145 -20.09 9.72 -11.89
C LEU A 145 -19.40 10.86 -11.14
N ASP A 146 -19.67 10.99 -9.86
CA ASP A 146 -19.07 12.01 -9.02
C ASP A 146 -17.76 11.52 -8.37
N SER A 147 -17.04 12.45 -7.80
CA SER A 147 -15.79 12.18 -7.07
C SER A 147 -16.01 11.84 -5.59
N SER A 148 -17.22 11.44 -5.19
CA SER A 148 -17.56 11.17 -3.78
C SER A 148 -16.70 10.07 -3.15
N ILE A 149 -16.16 9.15 -3.97
CA ILE A 149 -15.21 8.13 -3.53
C ILE A 149 -13.80 8.69 -3.31
N PHE A 150 -13.50 9.91 -3.80
CA PHE A 150 -12.22 10.60 -3.68
C PHE A 150 -12.42 11.88 -2.86
N MET A 151 -12.57 11.70 -1.57
CA MET A 151 -12.72 12.80 -0.63
C MET A 151 -11.37 13.38 -0.24
N THR A 152 -11.30 14.68 -0.01
CA THR A 152 -10.13 15.28 0.65
C THR A 152 -9.90 14.64 2.03
N PRO A 153 -8.66 14.65 2.56
CA PRO A 153 -8.38 14.05 3.87
C PRO A 153 -9.32 14.54 4.98
N LYS A 154 -9.63 15.84 5.02
CA LYS A 154 -10.58 16.42 5.97
C LYS A 154 -12.01 15.91 5.76
N GLN A 155 -12.45 15.74 4.52
CA GLN A 155 -13.77 15.18 4.22
C GLN A 155 -13.85 13.71 4.64
N ILE A 156 -12.79 12.91 4.43
CA ILE A 156 -12.70 11.54 4.92
C ILE A 156 -12.83 11.52 6.45
N ALA A 157 -12.11 12.39 7.16
CA ALA A 157 -12.20 12.48 8.62
C ALA A 157 -13.61 12.84 9.10
N LYS A 158 -14.27 13.78 8.45
CA LYS A 158 -15.67 14.17 8.75
C LYS A 158 -16.65 13.02 8.47
N PHE A 159 -16.49 12.34 7.32
CA PHE A 159 -17.33 11.20 6.94
C PHE A 159 -17.28 10.07 7.99
N HIS A 160 -16.09 9.82 8.54
CA HIS A 160 -15.90 8.80 9.58
C HIS A 160 -16.13 9.31 11.01
N ASN A 161 -16.62 10.51 11.19
CA ASN A 161 -16.86 11.15 12.50
C ASN A 161 -15.62 11.12 13.41
N PHE A 162 -14.41 11.29 12.83
CA PHE A 162 -13.20 11.41 13.61
C PHE A 162 -13.18 12.73 14.39
N LYS A 163 -12.79 12.65 15.67
CA LYS A 163 -12.68 13.82 16.54
C LYS A 163 -11.80 14.86 15.99
N ASN A 164 -11.74 15.89 15.59
CA ASN A 164 -10.77 16.81 15.03
C ASN A 164 -10.31 16.42 13.62
N ALA A 165 -11.21 16.63 12.66
CA ALA A 165 -10.94 16.38 11.24
C ALA A 165 -9.76 17.21 10.67
N GLU A 166 -9.43 18.35 11.32
CA GLU A 166 -8.36 19.25 10.88
C GLU A 166 -6.96 18.62 11.00
N ILE A 167 -6.81 17.55 11.77
CA ILE A 167 -5.55 16.78 11.86
C ILE A 167 -5.18 16.16 10.51
N MET A 168 -6.16 15.72 9.74
CA MET A 168 -5.91 15.08 8.44
C MET A 168 -5.61 16.11 7.36
N GLN A 169 -4.35 16.56 7.31
CA GLN A 169 -3.85 17.53 6.34
C GLN A 169 -3.35 16.90 5.03
N ASN A 170 -3.03 15.61 5.07
CA ASN A 170 -2.49 14.85 3.95
C ASN A 170 -3.06 13.44 3.95
N TYR A 171 -2.72 12.63 2.95
CA TYR A 171 -3.19 11.26 2.82
C TYR A 171 -2.07 10.36 2.31
N PHE A 172 -2.04 9.12 2.78
CA PHE A 172 -1.20 8.05 2.24
C PHE A 172 -2.03 6.80 2.00
N CYS A 173 -1.68 6.02 0.99
CA CYS A 173 -2.23 4.68 0.79
C CYS A 173 -1.52 3.70 1.74
N SER A 174 -2.30 2.94 2.51
CA SER A 174 -1.79 2.04 3.55
C SER A 174 -1.03 0.81 3.02
N GLY A 175 -0.87 0.70 1.69
CA GLY A 175 -0.16 -0.41 1.05
C GLY A 175 1.37 -0.34 1.16
N LEU A 176 1.93 0.80 1.57
CA LEU A 176 3.36 0.94 1.83
C LEU A 176 3.60 1.83 3.05
N PHE A 177 4.32 1.31 4.04
CA PHE A 177 4.90 2.11 5.13
C PHE A 177 6.11 1.42 5.73
N ILE A 178 7.04 2.23 6.28
CA ILE A 178 8.29 1.73 6.88
C ILE A 178 8.34 2.15 8.34
N PHE A 179 8.76 1.26 9.21
CA PHE A 179 8.87 1.53 10.62
C PHE A 179 9.91 0.66 11.31
N ASN A 180 10.46 1.15 12.42
CA ASN A 180 11.26 0.35 13.34
C ASN A 180 10.31 -0.51 14.19
N HIS A 181 10.40 -1.84 14.08
CA HIS A 181 9.45 -2.73 14.74
C HIS A 181 9.54 -2.70 16.28
N LYS A 182 10.71 -2.45 16.84
CA LYS A 182 10.87 -2.35 18.30
C LYS A 182 10.20 -1.10 18.88
N ILE A 183 10.20 -0.02 18.10
CA ILE A 183 9.61 1.27 18.54
C ILE A 183 8.09 1.27 18.30
N TYR A 184 7.63 0.86 17.12
CA TYR A 184 6.27 1.14 16.68
C TYR A 184 5.31 -0.05 16.71
N SER A 185 5.76 -1.28 16.97
CA SER A 185 4.84 -2.45 16.96
C SER A 185 3.70 -2.33 17.97
N LYS A 186 3.95 -1.81 19.18
CA LYS A 186 2.92 -1.59 20.19
C LYS A 186 1.92 -0.51 19.78
N PHE A 187 2.38 0.55 19.12
CA PHE A 187 1.52 1.60 18.58
C PHE A 187 0.58 1.06 17.50
N LEU A 188 1.12 0.31 16.54
CA LEU A 188 0.32 -0.31 15.48
C LEU A 188 -0.68 -1.34 16.03
N GLU A 189 -0.25 -2.19 16.95
CA GLU A 189 -1.15 -3.14 17.63
C GLU A 189 -2.27 -2.42 18.41
N LYS A 190 -1.98 -1.30 19.06
CA LYS A 190 -2.99 -0.48 19.75
C LYS A 190 -4.05 0.04 18.77
N ILE A 191 -3.64 0.48 17.57
CA ILE A 191 -4.59 0.89 16.51
C ILE A 191 -5.45 -0.30 16.09
N TYR A 192 -4.84 -1.46 15.84
CA TYR A 192 -5.59 -2.68 15.49
C TYR A 192 -6.65 -3.02 16.53
N LYS A 193 -6.35 -2.93 17.82
CA LYS A 193 -7.28 -3.26 18.91
C LYS A 193 -8.34 -2.20 19.16
N LYS A 194 -8.05 -0.92 18.92
CA LYS A 194 -8.90 0.21 19.27
C LYS A 194 -10.21 0.25 18.49
N TYR A 195 -10.21 -0.15 17.24
CA TYR A 195 -11.36 0.00 16.35
C TYR A 195 -12.15 -1.30 16.21
N ASP A 196 -13.47 -1.18 16.03
CA ASP A 196 -14.35 -2.34 15.84
C ASP A 196 -14.02 -3.07 14.53
N LYS A 197 -14.15 -4.42 14.54
CA LYS A 197 -14.00 -5.25 13.34
C LYS A 197 -15.02 -4.93 12.25
N LYS A 198 -16.13 -4.30 12.60
CA LYS A 198 -17.20 -3.88 11.70
C LYS A 198 -16.99 -2.51 11.08
N PHE A 199 -15.88 -1.83 11.40
CA PHE A 199 -15.60 -0.53 10.82
C PHE A 199 -15.65 -0.61 9.29
N ILE A 200 -16.59 0.14 8.71
CA ILE A 200 -16.82 0.20 7.25
C ILE A 200 -16.24 1.50 6.73
N SER A 201 -15.50 1.41 5.64
CA SER A 201 -14.89 2.57 4.98
C SER A 201 -15.12 2.49 3.47
N LEU A 202 -15.22 3.62 2.83
CA LEU A 202 -15.23 3.74 1.36
C LEU A 202 -13.90 3.28 0.74
N THR A 203 -12.81 3.38 1.50
CA THR A 203 -11.44 3.15 1.03
C THR A 203 -10.75 1.95 1.68
N GLY A 204 -11.52 0.93 2.12
CA GLY A 204 -10.95 -0.34 2.56
C GLY A 204 -10.81 -0.58 4.06
N GLY A 205 -11.16 0.35 4.93
CA GLY A 205 -11.32 0.11 6.39
C GLY A 205 -10.10 0.47 7.23
N ASP A 206 -8.93 -0.05 6.96
CA ASP A 206 -7.69 0.26 7.70
C ASP A 206 -7.10 1.62 7.32
N GLU A 207 -7.15 1.99 6.05
CA GLU A 207 -6.45 3.16 5.52
C GLU A 207 -6.90 4.51 6.12
N PRO A 208 -8.20 4.87 6.22
CA PRO A 208 -8.61 6.12 6.86
C PRO A 208 -8.21 6.18 8.33
N ILE A 209 -8.28 5.04 9.02
CA ILE A 209 -7.91 4.95 10.43
C ILE A 209 -6.40 5.12 10.62
N MET A 210 -5.59 4.46 9.78
CA MET A 210 -4.14 4.64 9.83
C MET A 210 -3.77 6.10 9.55
N ASN A 211 -4.38 6.73 8.53
CA ASN A 211 -4.17 8.15 8.23
C ASN A 211 -4.51 9.04 9.43
N TYR A 212 -5.65 8.81 10.07
CA TYR A 212 -6.07 9.59 11.23
C TYR A 212 -5.18 9.38 12.45
N GLU A 213 -4.91 8.12 12.83
CA GLU A 213 -4.12 7.82 14.02
C GLU A 213 -2.64 8.22 13.89
N PHE A 214 -2.08 8.09 12.67
CA PHE A 214 -0.68 8.46 12.42
C PHE A 214 -0.51 9.99 12.42
N GLN A 215 -1.43 10.73 11.79
CA GLN A 215 -1.36 12.21 11.74
C GLN A 215 -1.70 12.89 13.08
N LYS A 216 -2.17 12.15 14.09
CA LYS A 216 -2.26 12.63 15.48
C LYS A 216 -0.92 12.68 16.18
N THR A 217 0.10 12.14 15.59
CA THR A 217 1.43 12.02 16.16
C THR A 217 2.45 12.79 15.31
N GLU A 218 3.61 13.06 15.90
CA GLU A 218 4.75 13.61 15.18
C GLU A 218 5.66 12.54 14.56
N TYR A 219 5.14 11.30 14.46
CA TYR A 219 5.95 10.16 14.02
C TYR A 219 6.11 10.04 12.50
N LEU A 220 5.41 10.87 11.69
CA LEU A 220 5.44 10.71 10.25
C LEU A 220 6.67 11.32 9.57
N ASN A 221 7.21 10.55 8.63
CA ASN A 221 8.14 11.00 7.61
C ASN A 221 7.48 10.75 6.25
N TRP A 222 7.24 11.82 5.49
CA TRP A 222 6.57 11.77 4.20
C TRP A 222 7.58 11.69 3.07
N ILE A 223 7.41 10.73 2.14
CA ILE A 223 8.29 10.55 0.99
C ILE A 223 7.53 10.72 -0.33
N ASP A 224 8.30 10.80 -1.42
CA ASP A 224 7.83 11.07 -2.77
C ASP A 224 6.82 10.02 -3.27
N TYR A 225 5.83 10.46 -4.07
CA TYR A 225 4.81 9.64 -4.72
C TYR A 225 5.39 8.46 -5.51
N LYS A 226 6.56 8.61 -6.13
CA LYS A 226 7.21 7.55 -6.92
C LYS A 226 7.46 6.26 -6.14
N TYR A 227 7.53 6.32 -4.81
CA TYR A 227 7.67 5.15 -3.96
C TYR A 227 6.38 4.33 -3.80
N GLN A 228 5.25 4.86 -4.25
CA GLN A 228 3.97 4.12 -4.29
C GLN A 228 3.02 4.77 -5.31
N ALA A 229 3.42 4.87 -6.56
CA ALA A 229 2.54 5.34 -7.61
C ALA A 229 1.34 4.40 -7.76
N ILE A 230 0.13 4.94 -7.84
CA ILE A 230 -1.11 4.17 -7.95
C ILE A 230 -1.44 3.95 -9.42
N TRP A 231 -1.52 2.69 -9.87
CA TRP A 231 -1.79 2.36 -11.27
C TRP A 231 -3.06 3.00 -11.81
N ALA A 232 -4.16 3.00 -11.04
CA ALA A 232 -5.39 3.66 -11.48
C ALA A 232 -5.20 5.16 -11.77
N TYR A 233 -4.32 5.85 -11.01
CA TYR A 233 -4.03 7.27 -11.22
C TYR A 233 -3.16 7.47 -12.46
N GLU A 234 -2.12 6.64 -12.60
CA GLU A 234 -1.24 6.63 -13.78
C GLU A 234 -2.05 6.37 -15.05
N MET A 235 -2.92 5.35 -15.02
CA MET A 235 -3.78 4.99 -16.14
C MET A 235 -4.73 6.12 -16.52
N ALA A 236 -5.41 6.73 -15.55
CA ALA A 236 -6.38 7.79 -15.81
C ALA A 236 -5.74 9.08 -16.36
N ASN A 237 -4.49 9.38 -15.99
CA ASN A 237 -3.82 10.61 -16.39
C ASN A 237 -2.90 10.44 -17.60
N LYS A 238 -2.24 9.29 -17.76
CA LYS A 238 -1.26 9.05 -18.84
C LYS A 238 -1.80 8.16 -19.96
N PHE A 239 -2.70 7.22 -19.63
CA PHE A 239 -3.16 6.19 -20.57
C PHE A 239 -4.68 6.02 -20.57
N PRO A 240 -5.48 7.13 -20.67
CA PRO A 240 -6.94 7.05 -20.58
C PRO A 240 -7.58 6.16 -21.66
N PHE A 241 -6.94 6.00 -22.80
CA PHE A 241 -7.39 5.11 -23.88
C PHE A 241 -7.47 3.63 -23.46
N LEU A 242 -6.77 3.21 -22.40
CA LEU A 242 -6.83 1.84 -21.91
C LEU A 242 -8.19 1.45 -21.32
N TYR A 243 -8.99 2.42 -20.91
CA TYR A 243 -10.36 2.13 -20.42
C TYR A 243 -11.23 1.51 -21.52
N ASP A 244 -11.04 1.91 -22.76
CA ASP A 244 -11.72 1.31 -23.92
C ASP A 244 -10.89 0.17 -24.56
N TYR A 245 -9.65 0.44 -24.91
CA TYR A 245 -8.78 -0.48 -25.64
C TYR A 245 -8.11 -1.55 -24.78
N GLY A 246 -7.86 -1.31 -23.50
CA GLY A 246 -7.06 -2.19 -22.64
C GLY A 246 -7.62 -3.60 -22.52
N LYS A 247 -8.93 -3.76 -22.49
CA LYS A 247 -9.58 -5.09 -22.45
C LYS A 247 -9.33 -5.92 -23.72
N ARG A 248 -9.08 -5.27 -24.85
CA ARG A 248 -8.90 -5.90 -26.16
C ARG A 248 -7.44 -6.11 -26.53
N ASN A 249 -6.53 -5.34 -25.94
CA ASN A 249 -5.10 -5.38 -26.24
C ASN A 249 -4.25 -5.47 -24.97
N LYS A 250 -4.10 -6.70 -24.47
CA LYS A 250 -3.30 -7.00 -23.28
C LYS A 250 -1.82 -6.63 -23.43
N LYS A 251 -1.28 -6.70 -24.66
CA LYS A 251 0.11 -6.32 -24.94
C LYS A 251 0.31 -4.83 -24.70
N LEU A 252 -0.54 -3.99 -25.29
CA LEU A 252 -0.52 -2.54 -25.09
C LEU A 252 -0.69 -2.17 -23.61
N GLN A 253 -1.62 -2.83 -22.92
CA GLN A 253 -1.81 -2.63 -21.49
C GLN A 253 -0.54 -2.96 -20.69
N SER A 254 0.13 -4.07 -21.00
CA SER A 254 1.40 -4.45 -20.36
C SER A 254 2.53 -3.45 -20.64
N GLU A 255 2.60 -2.92 -21.87
CA GLU A 255 3.57 -1.89 -22.25
C GLU A 255 3.34 -0.58 -21.47
N CYS A 256 2.08 -0.16 -21.29
CA CYS A 256 1.73 1.02 -20.49
C CYS A 256 2.03 0.82 -18.99
N VAL A 257 1.76 -0.38 -18.45
CA VAL A 257 2.16 -0.74 -17.07
C VAL A 257 3.68 -0.66 -16.92
N THR A 258 4.43 -1.20 -17.87
CA THR A 258 5.89 -1.15 -17.88
C THR A 258 6.39 0.29 -17.94
N SER A 259 5.83 1.12 -18.85
CA SER A 259 6.17 2.54 -18.95
C SER A 259 5.93 3.29 -17.64
N SER A 260 4.79 3.04 -16.98
CA SER A 260 4.49 3.62 -15.68
C SER A 260 5.46 3.16 -14.59
N LEU A 261 5.77 1.86 -14.56
CA LEU A 261 6.74 1.31 -13.62
C LEU A 261 8.13 1.92 -13.80
N MET A 262 8.59 2.08 -15.04
CA MET A 262 9.90 2.69 -15.34
C MET A 262 9.97 4.18 -14.99
N SER A 263 8.84 4.87 -14.95
CA SER A 263 8.74 6.28 -14.54
C SER A 263 8.65 6.47 -13.01
N ASN A 264 8.42 5.39 -12.27
CA ASN A 264 8.25 5.37 -10.83
C ASN A 264 9.20 4.35 -10.18
N TYR A 265 9.25 4.31 -8.85
CA TYR A 265 10.04 3.33 -8.11
C TYR A 265 9.21 2.09 -7.75
N PHE A 266 7.99 2.31 -7.26
CA PHE A 266 7.02 1.25 -6.99
C PHE A 266 5.69 1.60 -7.63
N LEU A 267 5.03 0.60 -8.22
CA LEU A 267 3.72 0.72 -8.85
C LEU A 267 2.71 -0.17 -8.13
N HIS A 268 1.70 0.42 -7.53
CA HIS A 268 0.69 -0.24 -6.71
C HIS A 268 -0.62 -0.41 -7.48
N PHE A 269 -1.13 -1.62 -7.57
CA PHE A 269 -2.39 -1.95 -8.27
C PHE A 269 -3.62 -1.88 -7.36
N CYS A 270 -3.60 -1.04 -6.36
CA CYS A 270 -4.69 -0.85 -5.40
C CYS A 270 -6.05 -0.68 -6.11
N GLY A 271 -6.97 -1.64 -5.92
CA GLY A 271 -8.29 -1.62 -6.54
C GLY A 271 -8.30 -1.64 -8.08
N SER A 272 -7.16 -1.88 -8.72
CA SER A 272 -6.99 -1.81 -10.19
C SER A 272 -6.22 -3.00 -10.78
N TRP A 273 -6.09 -4.09 -10.04
CA TRP A 273 -5.44 -5.31 -10.52
C TRP A 273 -6.04 -5.84 -11.83
N HIS A 274 -7.36 -5.77 -11.96
CA HIS A 274 -8.09 -6.17 -13.17
C HIS A 274 -7.81 -5.27 -14.38
N GLU A 275 -7.15 -4.13 -14.17
CA GLU A 275 -6.75 -3.15 -15.19
C GLU A 275 -5.25 -3.28 -15.55
N SER A 276 -4.57 -4.35 -15.12
CA SER A 276 -3.12 -4.49 -15.25
C SER A 276 -2.65 -5.52 -16.28
N SER A 277 -3.55 -6.30 -16.86
CA SER A 277 -3.24 -7.45 -17.74
C SER A 277 -2.50 -8.62 -17.06
N MET A 278 -2.29 -8.58 -15.76
CA MET A 278 -1.66 -9.65 -14.96
C MET A 278 -2.66 -10.71 -14.50
#